data_52692a7fd30981c85d7cda979bd4485e
#
_entry.id   52692a7fd30981c85d7cda979bd4485e
#
_cell.length_a   1.000
_cell.length_b   1.000
_cell.length_c   1.000
_cell.angle_alpha   90.00
_cell.angle_beta   90.00
_cell.angle_gamma   90.00
#
_symmetry.space_group_name_H-M   'P 1'
#
loop_
_entity.id
_entity.type
_entity.pdbx_description
1 polymer ?
#
loop_
_entity_poly.entity_id
_entity_poly.type
_entity_poly.pdbx_seq_one_letter_code
_entity_poly.pdbx_strand_id
1 'polypeptide(L)'
;MTTFKPLHTSDIDTIVPMMQEFYAIDNYPIDIAISKALFLEFLENPHLGRAWLIYSDDEIVGYVILTFVFSFEYKGTIAFLDELYISGKARGKGIGKKALDFIHQEAITLSLKIIYLEVEGHNEIAQKLYLSKDFAIHNRKLMKLTVKNSLI
;
A
#
# COMPACT_ATOMS: atom_id res chain seq x y z
N MET A 1 4.55 -9.45 -18.60
CA MET A 1 4.07 -10.21 -17.42
C MET A 1 4.28 -9.41 -16.16
N THR A 2 3.29 -9.39 -15.30
CA THR A 2 3.37 -8.64 -14.03
C THR A 2 3.82 -9.57 -12.90
N THR A 3 4.85 -9.17 -12.16
CA THR A 3 5.37 -9.93 -11.03
C THR A 3 5.53 -9.02 -9.81
N PHE A 4 5.53 -9.63 -8.62
CA PHE A 4 5.61 -8.93 -7.34
C PHE A 4 6.79 -9.50 -6.57
N LYS A 5 7.73 -8.66 -6.19
CA LYS A 5 8.93 -9.10 -5.47
C LYS A 5 8.97 -8.43 -4.10
N PRO A 6 9.19 -9.21 -3.03
CA PRO A 6 9.33 -8.63 -1.70
C PRO A 6 10.37 -7.54 -1.68
N LEU A 7 10.07 -6.45 -0.97
CA LEU A 7 11.00 -5.33 -0.81
C LEU A 7 12.17 -5.75 0.08
N HIS A 8 13.38 -5.44 -0.34
CA HIS A 8 14.60 -5.63 0.45
C HIS A 8 15.22 -4.28 0.82
N THR A 9 16.11 -4.26 1.80
CA THR A 9 16.81 -3.02 2.19
C THR A 9 17.55 -2.37 1.03
N SER A 10 18.08 -3.19 0.10
CA SER A 10 18.72 -2.70 -1.11
C SER A 10 17.79 -1.97 -2.08
N ASP A 11 16.47 -2.09 -1.89
CA ASP A 11 15.47 -1.47 -2.76
C ASP A 11 14.99 -0.11 -2.24
N ILE A 12 15.44 0.31 -1.06
CA ILE A 12 14.96 1.56 -0.42
C ILE A 12 15.21 2.77 -1.32
N ASP A 13 16.38 2.86 -1.94
CA ASP A 13 16.71 3.97 -2.85
C ASP A 13 15.92 3.92 -4.16
N THR A 14 15.24 2.83 -4.45
CA THR A 14 14.34 2.69 -5.60
C THR A 14 12.91 3.05 -5.24
N ILE A 15 12.39 2.57 -4.09
CA ILE A 15 10.99 2.80 -3.73
C ILE A 15 10.72 4.23 -3.25
N VAL A 16 11.66 4.86 -2.55
CA VAL A 16 11.43 6.20 -2.00
C VAL A 16 11.18 7.26 -3.09
N PRO A 17 11.94 7.29 -4.21
CA PRO A 17 11.59 8.19 -5.32
C PRO A 17 10.19 7.95 -5.89
N MET A 18 9.73 6.71 -5.98
CA MET A 18 8.38 6.39 -6.43
C MET A 18 7.34 6.88 -5.41
N MET A 19 7.61 6.73 -4.12
CA MET A 19 6.74 7.25 -3.06
C MET A 19 6.63 8.78 -3.16
N GLN A 20 7.73 9.45 -3.47
CA GLN A 20 7.74 10.91 -3.69
C GLN A 20 6.83 11.30 -4.85
N GLU A 21 6.88 10.56 -5.97
CA GLU A 21 5.99 10.79 -7.10
C GLU A 21 4.53 10.55 -6.72
N PHE A 22 4.27 9.50 -5.95
CA PHE A 22 2.92 9.17 -5.49
C PHE A 22 2.34 10.29 -4.63
N TYR A 23 3.10 10.77 -3.65
CA TYR A 23 2.65 11.83 -2.74
C TYR A 23 2.43 13.15 -3.47
N ALA A 24 3.21 13.43 -4.50
CA ALA A 24 3.07 14.64 -5.29
C ALA A 24 1.73 14.72 -6.05
N ILE A 25 1.09 13.60 -6.34
CA ILE A 25 -0.20 13.58 -7.04
C ILE A 25 -1.26 14.39 -6.29
N ASP A 26 -1.32 14.23 -4.96
CA ASP A 26 -2.29 14.92 -4.10
C ASP A 26 -1.63 15.99 -3.22
N ASN A 27 -0.40 16.40 -3.56
CA ASN A 27 0.37 17.42 -2.83
C ASN A 27 0.60 17.09 -1.35
N TYR A 28 0.78 15.80 -1.03
CA TYR A 28 1.16 15.40 0.32
C TYR A 28 2.65 15.63 0.56
N PRO A 29 3.03 16.11 1.75
CA PRO A 29 4.43 16.32 2.08
C PRO A 29 5.15 14.98 2.26
N ILE A 30 6.43 14.95 1.92
CA ILE A 30 7.30 13.81 2.14
C ILE A 30 8.71 14.31 2.51
N ASP A 31 9.31 13.68 3.52
CA ASP A 31 10.70 13.86 3.88
C ASP A 31 11.47 12.60 3.48
N ILE A 32 12.41 12.76 2.57
CA ILE A 32 13.13 11.62 1.98
C ILE A 32 13.96 10.88 3.02
N ALA A 33 14.67 11.57 3.89
CA ALA A 33 15.49 10.94 4.91
C ALA A 33 14.65 10.17 5.93
N ILE A 34 13.53 10.74 6.35
CA ILE A 34 12.58 10.09 7.25
C ILE A 34 11.98 8.85 6.57
N SER A 35 11.58 8.96 5.32
CA SER A 35 10.99 7.83 4.58
C SER A 35 11.96 6.65 4.47
N LYS A 36 13.24 6.92 4.19
CA LYS A 36 14.26 5.86 4.14
C LYS A 36 14.42 5.18 5.49
N ALA A 37 14.46 5.94 6.58
CA ALA A 37 14.56 5.39 7.92
C ALA A 37 13.32 4.57 8.29
N LEU A 38 12.12 5.00 7.89
CA LEU A 38 10.89 4.26 8.12
C LEU A 38 10.85 2.92 7.35
N PHE A 39 11.33 2.88 6.11
CA PHE A 39 11.43 1.62 5.39
C PHE A 39 12.40 0.65 6.06
N LEU A 40 13.52 1.14 6.56
CA LEU A 40 14.47 0.29 7.28
C LEU A 40 13.82 -0.30 8.53
N GLU A 41 13.15 0.51 9.34
CA GLU A 41 12.40 0.05 10.51
C GLU A 41 11.33 -0.98 10.11
N PHE A 42 10.58 -0.69 9.06
CA PHE A 42 9.51 -1.56 8.57
C PHE A 42 10.04 -2.92 8.15
N LEU A 43 11.13 -2.95 7.42
CA LEU A 43 11.74 -4.21 6.93
C LEU A 43 12.39 -5.02 8.04
N GLU A 44 12.91 -4.37 9.08
CA GLU A 44 13.49 -5.03 10.25
C GLU A 44 12.43 -5.63 11.18
N ASN A 45 11.18 -5.23 11.03
CA ASN A 45 10.07 -5.63 11.92
C ASN A 45 8.91 -6.23 11.12
N PRO A 46 8.98 -7.52 10.73
CA PRO A 46 7.98 -8.15 9.87
C PRO A 46 6.54 -8.14 10.40
N HIS A 47 6.37 -7.93 11.71
CA HIS A 47 5.04 -7.80 12.30
C HIS A 47 4.34 -6.48 11.93
N LEU A 48 5.07 -5.50 11.39
CA LEU A 48 4.49 -4.23 10.95
C LEU A 48 3.73 -4.34 9.63
N GLY A 49 4.14 -5.25 8.75
CA GLY A 49 3.48 -5.41 7.47
C GLY A 49 4.34 -6.07 6.40
N ARG A 50 3.98 -5.83 5.15
CA ARG A 50 4.69 -6.34 3.97
C ARG A 50 4.71 -5.28 2.89
N ALA A 51 5.77 -5.27 2.11
CA ALA A 51 5.90 -4.40 0.94
C ALA A 51 6.49 -5.16 -0.24
N TRP A 52 6.04 -4.82 -1.44
CA TRP A 52 6.51 -5.45 -2.67
C TRP A 52 6.73 -4.39 -3.74
N LEU A 53 7.76 -4.61 -4.57
CA LEU A 53 7.91 -3.90 -5.83
C LEU A 53 7.09 -4.61 -6.90
N ILE A 54 6.48 -3.83 -7.79
CA ILE A 54 5.70 -4.35 -8.91
C ILE A 54 6.55 -4.23 -10.18
N TYR A 55 6.71 -5.34 -10.86
CA TYR A 55 7.44 -5.42 -12.12
C TYR A 55 6.48 -5.71 -13.28
N SER A 56 6.71 -5.06 -14.40
CA SER A 56 6.08 -5.39 -15.66
C SER A 56 7.17 -5.60 -16.70
N ASP A 57 7.32 -6.84 -17.19
CA ASP A 57 8.36 -7.22 -18.14
C ASP A 57 9.75 -6.75 -17.71
N ASP A 58 10.15 -7.09 -16.48
CA ASP A 58 11.44 -6.77 -15.86
C ASP A 58 11.66 -5.27 -15.53
N GLU A 59 10.68 -4.43 -15.77
CA GLU A 59 10.75 -3.02 -15.40
C GLU A 59 9.93 -2.75 -14.14
N ILE A 60 10.50 -2.00 -13.19
CA ILE A 60 9.78 -1.63 -11.97
C ILE A 60 8.75 -0.55 -12.32
N VAL A 61 7.48 -0.83 -12.05
CA VAL A 61 6.37 0.05 -12.43
C VAL A 61 5.53 0.53 -11.25
N GLY A 62 5.83 0.08 -10.05
CA GLY A 62 5.07 0.50 -8.87
C GLY A 62 5.45 -0.27 -7.62
N TYR A 63 4.62 -0.12 -6.60
CA TYR A 63 4.78 -0.83 -5.33
C TYR A 63 3.44 -0.99 -4.62
N VAL A 64 3.40 -1.90 -3.66
CA VAL A 64 2.26 -2.10 -2.78
C VAL A 64 2.72 -2.36 -1.35
N ILE A 65 2.04 -1.74 -0.38
CA ILE A 65 2.36 -1.86 1.04
C ILE A 65 1.11 -2.25 1.81
N LEU A 66 1.22 -3.32 2.60
CA LEU A 66 0.24 -3.71 3.62
C LEU A 66 0.81 -3.41 5.00
N THR A 67 0.02 -2.77 5.85
CA THR A 67 0.35 -2.58 7.26
C THR A 67 -0.60 -3.38 8.13
N PHE A 68 -0.11 -3.96 9.21
CA PHE A 68 -0.86 -4.91 10.03
C PHE A 68 -1.40 -4.26 11.30
N VAL A 69 -2.61 -4.70 11.68
CA VAL A 69 -3.25 -4.32 12.94
C VAL A 69 -3.83 -5.59 13.57
N PHE A 70 -3.69 -5.75 14.86
CA PHE A 70 -4.35 -6.83 15.58
C PHE A 70 -5.79 -6.42 15.91
N SER A 71 -6.74 -7.29 15.59
CA SER A 71 -8.17 -7.01 15.78
C SER A 71 -8.83 -8.11 16.62
N PHE A 72 -9.37 -7.73 17.77
CA PHE A 72 -10.18 -8.64 18.57
C PHE A 72 -11.52 -8.95 17.87
N GLU A 73 -12.12 -7.95 17.26
CA GLU A 73 -13.39 -8.11 16.55
C GLU A 73 -13.29 -9.14 15.43
N TYR A 74 -12.24 -9.05 14.63
CA TYR A 74 -12.01 -9.96 13.50
C TYR A 74 -11.16 -11.18 13.88
N LYS A 75 -10.84 -11.34 15.17
CA LYS A 75 -10.18 -12.54 15.73
C LYS A 75 -8.81 -12.80 15.17
N GLY A 76 -8.01 -11.77 14.98
CA GLY A 76 -6.64 -11.92 14.52
C GLY A 76 -6.11 -10.71 13.80
N THR A 77 -5.10 -10.92 12.98
CA THR A 77 -4.44 -9.85 12.24
C THR A 77 -5.28 -9.43 11.04
N ILE A 78 -5.44 -8.13 10.90
CA ILE A 78 -6.00 -7.50 9.70
C ILE A 78 -4.93 -6.63 9.06
N ALA A 79 -5.16 -6.17 7.85
CA ALA A 79 -4.25 -5.26 7.18
C ALA A 79 -4.99 -4.02 6.68
N PHE A 80 -4.23 -2.95 6.54
CA PHE A 80 -4.58 -1.85 5.65
C PHE A 80 -3.75 -1.98 4.39
N LEU A 81 -4.39 -1.80 3.23
CA LEU A 81 -3.69 -1.49 2.01
C LEU A 81 -3.24 -0.05 2.15
N ASP A 82 -2.05 0.13 2.71
CA ASP A 82 -1.55 1.44 3.08
C ASP A 82 -1.23 2.28 1.86
N GLU A 83 -0.54 1.67 0.89
CA GLU A 83 -0.21 2.34 -0.37
C GLU A 83 -0.22 1.34 -1.54
N LEU A 84 -0.77 1.78 -2.67
CA LEU A 84 -0.69 1.10 -3.96
C LEU A 84 -0.39 2.16 -5.01
N TYR A 85 0.79 2.09 -5.60
CA TYR A 85 1.24 3.03 -6.61
C TYR A 85 1.60 2.32 -7.91
N ILE A 86 1.07 2.82 -9.01
CA ILE A 86 1.43 2.42 -10.37
C ILE A 86 1.93 3.67 -11.08
N SER A 87 3.12 3.63 -11.66
CA SER A 87 3.69 4.78 -12.39
C SER A 87 2.79 5.20 -13.55
N GLY A 88 2.80 6.50 -13.88
CA GLY A 88 1.91 7.05 -14.90
C GLY A 88 1.99 6.33 -16.24
N LYS A 89 3.21 5.99 -16.68
CA LYS A 89 3.44 5.28 -17.96
C LYS A 89 2.90 3.85 -17.97
N ALA A 90 2.67 3.25 -16.81
CA ALA A 90 2.19 1.88 -16.69
C ALA A 90 0.71 1.77 -16.36
N ARG A 91 0.01 2.90 -16.20
CA ARG A 91 -1.43 2.91 -15.90
C ARG A 91 -2.27 2.50 -17.11
N GLY A 92 -3.49 2.04 -16.82
CA GLY A 92 -4.42 1.63 -17.86
C GLY A 92 -4.14 0.27 -18.48
N LYS A 93 -3.25 -0.53 -17.88
CA LYS A 93 -2.85 -1.85 -18.38
C LYS A 93 -3.31 -3.00 -17.48
N GLY A 94 -4.19 -2.73 -16.52
CA GLY A 94 -4.72 -3.74 -15.60
C GLY A 94 -3.78 -4.16 -14.49
N ILE A 95 -2.67 -3.46 -14.27
CA ILE A 95 -1.68 -3.79 -13.23
C ILE A 95 -2.28 -3.62 -11.83
N GLY A 96 -3.11 -2.59 -11.62
CA GLY A 96 -3.80 -2.39 -10.34
C GLY A 96 -4.69 -3.57 -9.96
N LYS A 97 -5.43 -4.13 -10.91
CA LYS A 97 -6.25 -5.32 -10.67
C LYS A 97 -5.39 -6.53 -10.30
N LYS A 98 -4.28 -6.72 -10.99
CA LYS A 98 -3.33 -7.80 -10.68
C LYS A 98 -2.72 -7.63 -9.30
N ALA A 99 -2.42 -6.39 -8.90
CA ALA A 99 -1.92 -6.10 -7.56
C ALA A 99 -2.95 -6.47 -6.48
N LEU A 100 -4.22 -6.14 -6.70
CA LEU A 100 -5.29 -6.49 -5.75
C LEU A 100 -5.50 -8.00 -5.68
N ASP A 101 -5.44 -8.71 -6.79
CA ASP A 101 -5.49 -10.18 -6.79
C ASP A 101 -4.30 -10.76 -6.02
N PHE A 102 -3.12 -10.21 -6.22
CA PHE A 102 -1.92 -10.63 -5.52
C PHE A 102 -2.04 -10.45 -4.00
N ILE A 103 -2.43 -9.28 -3.52
CA ILE A 103 -2.56 -9.06 -2.08
C ILE A 103 -3.68 -9.89 -1.46
N HIS A 104 -4.72 -10.23 -2.22
CA HIS A 104 -5.76 -11.15 -1.74
C HIS A 104 -5.16 -12.54 -1.48
N GLN A 105 -4.34 -13.05 -2.39
CA GLN A 105 -3.65 -14.32 -2.19
C GLN A 105 -2.65 -14.27 -1.04
N GLU A 106 -1.89 -13.20 -0.93
CA GLU A 106 -0.98 -12.99 0.20
C GLU A 106 -1.73 -12.92 1.53
N ALA A 107 -2.91 -12.29 1.55
CA ALA A 107 -3.75 -12.24 2.74
C ALA A 107 -4.18 -13.64 3.21
N ILE A 108 -4.51 -14.52 2.28
CA ILE A 108 -4.83 -15.92 2.59
C ILE A 108 -3.60 -16.60 3.20
N THR A 109 -2.46 -16.49 2.55
CA THR A 109 -1.19 -17.07 3.02
C THR A 109 -0.78 -16.58 4.41
N LEU A 110 -0.99 -15.28 4.68
CA LEU A 110 -0.65 -14.64 5.95
C LEU A 110 -1.74 -14.77 7.01
N SER A 111 -2.85 -15.44 6.70
CA SER A 111 -4.01 -15.60 7.58
C SER A 111 -4.62 -14.26 8.03
N LEU A 112 -4.58 -13.27 7.16
CA LEU A 112 -5.24 -11.99 7.41
C LEU A 112 -6.75 -12.14 7.30
N LYS A 113 -7.48 -11.46 8.19
CA LYS A 113 -8.95 -11.60 8.28
C LYS A 113 -9.67 -10.60 7.40
N ILE A 114 -9.13 -9.40 7.27
CA ILE A 114 -9.72 -8.26 6.56
C ILE A 114 -8.59 -7.44 5.94
N ILE A 115 -8.86 -6.84 4.79
CA ILE A 115 -8.03 -5.77 4.25
C ILE A 115 -8.89 -4.52 4.14
N TYR A 116 -8.53 -3.47 4.88
CA TYR A 116 -9.11 -2.14 4.75
C TYR A 116 -8.28 -1.27 3.83
N LEU A 117 -8.88 -0.25 3.27
CA LEU A 117 -8.17 0.85 2.61
C LEU A 117 -8.92 2.16 2.80
N GLU A 118 -8.19 3.25 2.65
CA GLU A 118 -8.76 4.57 2.54
C GLU A 118 -8.58 5.05 1.10
N VAL A 119 -9.59 5.72 0.57
CA VAL A 119 -9.53 6.26 -0.78
C VAL A 119 -10.11 7.68 -0.78
N GLU A 120 -9.42 8.59 -1.49
CA GLU A 120 -9.88 9.96 -1.63
C GLU A 120 -11.26 9.99 -2.32
N GLY A 121 -12.18 10.82 -1.79
CA GLY A 121 -13.54 10.92 -2.31
C GLY A 121 -13.61 11.34 -3.78
N HIS A 122 -12.62 12.10 -4.26
CA HIS A 122 -12.54 12.54 -5.66
C HIS A 122 -11.90 11.51 -6.59
N ASN A 123 -11.27 10.46 -6.04
CA ASN A 123 -10.57 9.45 -6.86
C ASN A 123 -11.54 8.34 -7.30
N GLU A 124 -12.40 8.66 -8.26
CA GLU A 124 -13.41 7.74 -8.77
C GLU A 124 -12.80 6.52 -9.47
N ILE A 125 -11.66 6.70 -10.14
CA ILE A 125 -10.97 5.62 -10.85
C ILE A 125 -10.52 4.56 -9.85
N ALA A 126 -9.88 4.98 -8.76
CA ALA A 126 -9.43 4.05 -7.71
C ALA A 126 -10.63 3.36 -7.02
N GLN A 127 -11.71 4.11 -6.73
CA GLN A 127 -12.89 3.53 -6.12
C GLN A 127 -13.49 2.43 -7.00
N LYS A 128 -13.61 2.65 -8.31
CA LYS A 128 -14.10 1.64 -9.26
C LYS A 128 -13.19 0.42 -9.28
N LEU A 129 -11.89 0.63 -9.25
CA LEU A 129 -10.91 -0.47 -9.20
C LEU A 129 -11.16 -1.35 -7.97
N TYR A 130 -11.24 -0.74 -6.80
CA TYR A 130 -11.43 -1.48 -5.54
C TYR A 130 -12.78 -2.22 -5.51
N LEU A 131 -13.86 -1.56 -5.92
CA LEU A 131 -15.17 -2.20 -5.99
C LEU A 131 -15.19 -3.38 -6.97
N SER A 132 -14.42 -3.31 -8.05
CA SER A 132 -14.33 -4.41 -9.03
C SER A 132 -13.60 -5.64 -8.48
N LYS A 133 -12.91 -5.50 -7.35
CA LYS A 133 -12.13 -6.55 -6.69
C LYS A 133 -12.67 -6.88 -5.30
N ASP A 134 -13.99 -6.79 -5.15
CA ASP A 134 -14.75 -7.22 -3.97
C ASP A 134 -14.53 -6.37 -2.71
N PHE A 135 -13.89 -5.22 -2.81
CA PHE A 135 -13.95 -4.25 -1.74
C PHE A 135 -15.36 -3.65 -1.68
N ALA A 136 -15.85 -3.41 -0.49
CA ALA A 136 -17.14 -2.79 -0.27
C ALA A 136 -16.97 -1.58 0.64
N ILE A 137 -17.84 -0.59 0.47
CA ILE A 137 -17.81 0.58 1.34
C ILE A 137 -18.17 0.15 2.76
N HIS A 138 -17.28 0.47 3.69
CA HIS A 138 -17.50 0.19 5.11
C HIS A 138 -18.33 1.33 5.71
N ASN A 139 -19.34 0.99 6.49
CA ASN A 139 -20.29 1.98 7.01
C ASN A 139 -19.90 2.64 8.33
N ARG A 140 -18.71 2.33 8.85
CA ARG A 140 -18.14 3.05 10.00
C ARG A 140 -17.31 4.24 9.51
N LYS A 141 -17.39 5.33 10.25
CA LYS A 141 -16.59 6.51 9.92
C LYS A 141 -15.22 6.40 10.58
N LEU A 142 -14.19 6.78 9.84
CA LEU A 142 -12.86 6.96 10.38
C LEU A 142 -12.77 8.38 10.95
N MET A 143 -12.24 8.50 12.16
CA MET A 143 -11.97 9.79 12.82
C MET A 143 -10.49 9.87 13.13
N LYS A 144 -9.92 11.07 13.03
CA LYS A 144 -8.49 11.30 13.22
C LYS A 144 -8.22 12.31 14.33
N LEU A 145 -7.34 11.95 15.26
CA LEU A 145 -6.74 12.86 16.22
C LEU A 145 -5.23 12.91 15.94
N THR A 146 -4.74 14.08 15.55
CA THR A 146 -3.30 14.25 15.37
C THR A 146 -2.64 14.42 16.74
N VAL A 147 -1.68 13.53 17.05
CA VAL A 147 -0.99 13.56 18.33
C VAL A 147 -0.06 14.78 18.37
N LYS A 148 -0.10 15.50 19.47
CA LYS A 148 0.69 16.71 19.67
C LYS A 148 2.18 16.40 19.46
N ASN A 149 2.89 17.32 18.76
CA ASN A 149 4.30 17.20 18.35
C ASN A 149 4.55 16.12 17.27
N SER A 150 3.51 15.62 16.62
CA SER A 150 3.65 14.77 15.46
C SER A 150 4.10 15.60 14.23
N LEU A 151 4.88 14.96 13.35
CA LEU A 151 5.35 15.57 12.10
C LEU A 151 4.33 15.44 10.94
N ILE A 152 3.17 14.90 11.22
CA ILE A 152 2.14 14.70 10.20
C ILE A 152 1.47 15.99 9.82
#